data_373d777b7976c0ae4bce99789b259192
#
_entry.id   373d777b7976c0ae4bce99789b259192
#
_cell.length_a   1.000
_cell.length_b   1.000
_cell.length_c   1.000
_cell.angle_alpha   90.00
_cell.angle_beta   90.00
_cell.angle_gamma   90.00
#
_symmetry.space_group_name_H-M   'P 1'
#
loop_
_entity.id
_entity.type
_entity.pdbx_description
1 polymer ?
#
loop_
_entity_poly.entity_id
_entity_poly.type
_entity_poly.pdbx_seq_one_letter_code
_entity_poly.pdbx_strand_id
1 'polypeptide(L)'
;LAVSQRIKFRCVSCNKPLSIGRRKIGAAVACPKCKAKTVVPETSFESSSDDSEENLLNEFQVYDEDFDEPSLVYADDEISRKTDLQLNDRLSVPRKVVYFQGALLGIVAVAFFLLGLLIGNTTAPRNQSVESEANVSGTVLVAGESGLIGDEGAVVILLPTGEAPNQRFDSVELQPGRTLTGSNPEVPLIRGFGGNICTANRAGNFQMIVDSKKEYILIVISKNGKRTRDLEDKFYSEVGFYFTNPEELVLDQICYYKKIRPARANVRLGEINLSEK
;
A
#
# COMPACT_ATOMS: atom_id res chain seq x y z
N LEU A 1 -9.66 -32.33 -29.26
CA LEU A 1 -9.29 -31.06 -28.58
C LEU A 1 -9.12 -31.38 -27.10
N ALA A 2 -7.88 -31.56 -26.62
CA ALA A 2 -7.57 -31.81 -25.22
C ALA A 2 -7.75 -30.50 -24.46
N VAL A 3 -8.76 -30.42 -23.59
CA VAL A 3 -8.94 -29.30 -22.67
C VAL A 3 -7.78 -29.34 -21.67
N SER A 4 -6.86 -28.41 -21.79
CA SER A 4 -5.74 -28.24 -20.86
C SER A 4 -6.31 -27.79 -19.51
N GLN A 5 -6.54 -28.73 -18.59
CA GLN A 5 -7.01 -28.43 -17.24
C GLN A 5 -5.89 -27.75 -16.45
N ARG A 6 -6.12 -26.53 -15.99
CA ARG A 6 -5.19 -25.72 -15.20
C ARG A 6 -5.59 -25.71 -13.73
N ILE A 7 -4.61 -25.71 -12.83
CA ILE A 7 -4.82 -25.59 -11.38
C ILE A 7 -4.56 -24.16 -10.98
N LYS A 8 -5.53 -23.57 -10.27
CA LYS A 8 -5.43 -22.22 -9.74
C LYS A 8 -5.11 -22.29 -8.24
N PHE A 9 -4.08 -21.60 -7.78
CA PHE A 9 -3.69 -21.51 -6.37
C PHE A 9 -2.98 -20.19 -6.08
N ARG A 10 -2.72 -19.88 -4.82
CA ARG A 10 -2.03 -18.66 -4.42
C ARG A 10 -0.62 -18.93 -3.91
N CYS A 11 0.32 -18.02 -4.20
CA CYS A 11 1.68 -18.11 -3.69
C CYS A 11 1.68 -17.95 -2.16
N VAL A 12 2.31 -18.88 -1.46
CA VAL A 12 2.37 -18.89 0.02
C VAL A 12 3.08 -17.65 0.58
N SER A 13 4.05 -17.09 -0.17
CA SER A 13 4.86 -15.96 0.33
C SER A 13 4.28 -14.58 0.01
N CYS A 14 3.62 -14.39 -1.14
CA CYS A 14 3.14 -13.07 -1.57
C CYS A 14 1.64 -13.02 -1.92
N ASN A 15 0.94 -14.14 -1.71
CA ASN A 15 -0.50 -14.33 -1.94
C ASN A 15 -0.97 -14.03 -3.38
N LYS A 16 -0.03 -13.91 -4.36
CA LYS A 16 -0.39 -13.69 -5.76
C LYS A 16 -1.07 -14.94 -6.33
N PRO A 17 -2.19 -14.81 -7.09
CA PRO A 17 -2.83 -15.94 -7.77
C PRO A 17 -1.92 -16.46 -8.88
N LEU A 18 -1.82 -17.78 -8.97
CA LEU A 18 -1.03 -18.52 -9.96
C LEU A 18 -1.92 -19.53 -10.66
N SER A 19 -1.70 -19.76 -11.97
CA SER A 19 -2.41 -20.75 -12.77
C SER A 19 -1.41 -21.61 -13.53
N ILE A 20 -1.35 -22.90 -13.23
CA ILE A 20 -0.33 -23.84 -13.75
C ILE A 20 -1.02 -25.09 -14.30
N GLY A 21 -0.45 -25.65 -15.36
CA GLY A 21 -0.96 -26.89 -15.97
C GLY A 21 -0.85 -28.09 -15.01
N ARG A 22 -1.86 -29.00 -15.04
CA ARG A 22 -1.93 -30.19 -14.16
C ARG A 22 -0.70 -31.11 -14.20
N ARG A 23 0.08 -31.05 -15.26
CA ARG A 23 1.32 -31.85 -15.38
C ARG A 23 2.39 -31.49 -14.35
N LYS A 24 2.30 -30.31 -13.72
CA LYS A 24 3.26 -29.82 -12.69
C LYS A 24 2.75 -29.98 -11.26
N ILE A 25 1.75 -30.81 -11.02
CA ILE A 25 1.25 -31.13 -9.67
C ILE A 25 2.41 -31.72 -8.84
N GLY A 26 2.58 -31.21 -7.59
CA GLY A 26 3.65 -31.66 -6.69
C GLY A 26 5.04 -31.11 -7.02
N ALA A 27 5.23 -30.44 -8.17
CA ALA A 27 6.51 -29.82 -8.50
C ALA A 27 6.69 -28.48 -7.80
N ALA A 28 7.94 -28.16 -7.45
CA ALA A 28 8.28 -26.85 -6.92
C ALA A 28 8.46 -25.84 -8.07
N VAL A 29 7.66 -24.78 -8.07
CA VAL A 29 7.69 -23.70 -9.08
C VAL A 29 8.06 -22.37 -8.41
N ALA A 30 8.80 -21.52 -9.12
CA ALA A 30 9.16 -20.20 -8.62
C ALA A 30 8.04 -19.21 -8.91
N CYS A 31 7.63 -18.43 -7.89
CA CYS A 31 6.66 -17.37 -8.08
C CYS A 31 7.26 -16.22 -8.90
N PRO A 32 6.62 -15.76 -9.98
CA PRO A 32 7.16 -14.70 -10.83
C PRO A 32 7.27 -13.35 -10.11
N LYS A 33 6.46 -13.12 -9.09
CA LYS A 33 6.47 -11.85 -8.33
C LYS A 33 7.57 -11.81 -7.26
N CYS A 34 7.64 -12.83 -6.41
CA CYS A 34 8.56 -12.85 -5.26
C CYS A 34 9.70 -13.85 -5.38
N LYS A 35 9.76 -14.64 -6.48
CA LYS A 35 10.75 -15.70 -6.76
C LYS A 35 10.83 -16.82 -5.70
N ALA A 36 9.93 -16.83 -4.73
CA ALA A 36 9.85 -17.89 -3.73
C ALA A 36 9.40 -19.20 -4.39
N LYS A 37 10.01 -20.33 -4.00
CA LYS A 37 9.62 -21.66 -4.45
C LYS A 37 8.33 -22.08 -3.74
N THR A 38 7.32 -22.47 -4.51
CA THR A 38 6.00 -22.91 -4.01
C THR A 38 5.68 -24.24 -4.66
N VAL A 39 5.20 -25.21 -3.89
CA VAL A 39 4.77 -26.51 -4.42
C VAL A 39 3.35 -26.40 -4.96
N VAL A 40 3.13 -26.93 -6.16
CA VAL A 40 1.81 -26.92 -6.80
C VAL A 40 0.86 -27.90 -6.08
N PRO A 41 -0.28 -27.46 -5.52
CA PRO A 41 -1.20 -28.34 -4.80
C PRO A 41 -1.93 -29.29 -5.76
N GLU A 42 -2.40 -30.43 -5.25
CA GLU A 42 -3.18 -31.41 -6.02
C GLU A 42 -4.60 -30.95 -6.35
N THR A 43 -5.14 -30.06 -5.52
CA THR A 43 -6.50 -29.51 -5.67
C THR A 43 -6.48 -28.04 -6.01
N SER A 44 -7.37 -27.62 -6.93
CA SER A 44 -7.63 -26.21 -7.16
C SER A 44 -8.37 -25.60 -5.97
N PHE A 45 -8.02 -24.39 -5.60
CA PHE A 45 -8.76 -23.62 -4.60
C PHE A 45 -10.11 -23.22 -5.24
N GLU A 46 -11.16 -23.97 -4.98
CA GLU A 46 -12.53 -23.55 -5.28
C GLU A 46 -12.94 -22.58 -4.17
N SER A 47 -12.95 -21.28 -4.50
CA SER A 47 -13.63 -20.30 -3.67
C SER A 47 -15.12 -20.59 -3.74
N SER A 48 -15.71 -21.00 -2.61
CA SER A 48 -17.16 -21.07 -2.45
C SER A 48 -17.79 -19.74 -2.88
N SER A 49 -18.66 -19.87 -3.87
CA SER A 49 -19.65 -18.96 -4.42
C SER A 49 -20.10 -17.80 -3.52
N ASP A 50 -20.03 -16.55 -3.99
CA ASP A 50 -21.15 -15.82 -4.58
C ASP A 50 -20.68 -14.50 -5.21
N ASP A 51 -21.24 -14.26 -6.43
CA ASP A 51 -21.33 -12.97 -7.13
C ASP A 51 -20.05 -12.17 -7.48
N SER A 52 -19.60 -12.40 -8.68
CA SER A 52 -18.92 -11.50 -9.64
C SER A 52 -17.81 -12.20 -10.44
N GLU A 53 -18.22 -13.09 -11.35
CA GLU A 53 -17.29 -13.88 -12.19
C GLU A 53 -16.58 -13.06 -13.31
N GLU A 54 -17.00 -11.85 -13.60
CA GLU A 54 -16.50 -11.15 -14.80
C GLU A 54 -15.19 -10.37 -14.61
N ASN A 55 -14.77 -10.06 -13.37
CA ASN A 55 -13.58 -9.22 -13.12
C ASN A 55 -12.32 -9.99 -12.66
N LEU A 56 -12.43 -11.28 -12.35
CA LEU A 56 -11.30 -12.09 -11.86
C LEU A 56 -10.48 -12.76 -12.95
N LEU A 57 -11.00 -12.83 -14.18
CA LEU A 57 -10.33 -13.53 -15.28
C LEU A 57 -9.16 -12.76 -15.89
N ASN A 58 -9.12 -11.44 -15.71
CA ASN A 58 -8.04 -10.60 -16.25
C ASN A 58 -6.78 -10.52 -15.38
N GLU A 59 -6.83 -11.02 -14.14
CA GLU A 59 -5.69 -10.92 -13.20
C GLU A 59 -4.79 -12.17 -13.16
N PHE A 60 -5.21 -13.27 -13.83
CA PHE A 60 -4.39 -14.47 -13.89
C PHE A 60 -3.39 -14.41 -15.05
N GLN A 61 -2.15 -14.07 -14.76
CA GLN A 61 -1.05 -14.22 -15.71
C GLN A 61 -0.78 -15.71 -15.97
N VAL A 62 -0.90 -16.11 -17.22
CA VAL A 62 -0.56 -17.45 -17.70
C VAL A 62 0.93 -17.46 -18.03
N TYR A 63 1.67 -18.32 -17.38
CA TYR A 63 3.07 -18.58 -17.68
C TYR A 63 3.17 -19.96 -18.33
N ASP A 64 3.24 -19.98 -19.66
CA ASP A 64 3.69 -21.12 -20.45
C ASP A 64 5.18 -20.87 -20.74
N GLU A 65 6.07 -21.31 -19.86
CA GLU A 65 7.48 -21.50 -20.20
C GLU A 65 7.61 -22.92 -20.74
N ASP A 66 7.58 -23.06 -22.07
CA ASP A 66 8.13 -24.22 -22.75
C ASP A 66 9.66 -24.17 -22.58
N PHE A 67 10.15 -24.73 -21.47
CA PHE A 67 11.54 -25.10 -21.39
C PHE A 67 11.70 -26.38 -22.19
N ASP A 68 12.11 -26.26 -23.45
CA ASP A 68 12.77 -27.33 -24.17
C ASP A 68 14.05 -27.67 -23.42
N GLU A 69 14.03 -28.77 -22.66
CA GLU A 69 15.27 -29.40 -22.17
C GLU A 69 16.09 -29.81 -23.40
N PRO A 70 17.32 -29.30 -23.55
CA PRO A 70 18.24 -29.89 -24.52
C PRO A 70 18.52 -31.32 -24.06
N SER A 71 18.00 -32.29 -24.82
CA SER A 71 18.35 -33.68 -24.68
C SER A 71 19.85 -33.82 -24.87
N LEU A 72 20.57 -34.12 -23.76
CA LEU A 72 21.95 -34.57 -23.81
C LEU A 72 21.98 -35.94 -24.46
N VAL A 73 22.18 -35.97 -25.75
CA VAL A 73 22.54 -37.20 -26.48
C VAL A 73 24.02 -37.41 -26.24
N TYR A 74 24.33 -38.37 -25.36
CA TYR A 74 25.66 -38.96 -25.32
C TYR A 74 25.82 -39.82 -26.56
N ALA A 75 26.63 -39.33 -27.49
CA ALA A 75 27.13 -40.14 -28.58
C ALA A 75 28.56 -40.58 -28.19
N ASP A 76 28.65 -41.80 -27.79
CA ASP A 76 29.92 -42.51 -27.73
C ASP A 76 30.40 -42.82 -29.13
N ASP A 77 31.72 -42.63 -29.30
CA ASP A 77 32.68 -43.33 -30.15
C ASP A 77 32.67 -43.18 -31.69
N GLU A 78 33.90 -42.85 -32.05
CA GLU A 78 34.59 -43.15 -33.33
C GLU A 78 34.12 -42.35 -34.58
N ILE A 79 34.97 -41.39 -34.91
CA ILE A 79 35.71 -41.43 -36.20
C ILE A 79 36.83 -40.39 -36.14
N SER A 80 38.01 -40.91 -35.86
CA SER A 80 39.30 -40.31 -36.22
C SER A 80 39.41 -40.25 -37.75
N ARG A 81 39.20 -39.12 -38.34
CA ARG A 81 39.71 -38.79 -39.70
C ARG A 81 39.92 -37.30 -39.85
N LYS A 82 41.21 -36.99 -39.76
CA LYS A 82 41.93 -35.96 -40.55
C LYS A 82 41.02 -35.04 -41.36
N THR A 83 40.85 -33.87 -40.86
CA THR A 83 40.83 -32.68 -41.71
C THR A 83 41.71 -31.65 -41.03
N ASP A 84 42.96 -31.60 -41.48
CA ASP A 84 43.85 -30.45 -41.33
C ASP A 84 43.21 -29.26 -42.09
N LEU A 85 42.24 -28.66 -41.46
CA LEU A 85 41.79 -27.32 -41.85
C LEU A 85 42.66 -26.35 -41.05
N GLN A 86 43.68 -25.87 -41.74
CA GLN A 86 44.49 -24.72 -41.37
C GLN A 86 43.60 -23.57 -40.91
N LEU A 87 43.27 -23.56 -39.64
CA LEU A 87 42.72 -22.38 -38.98
C LEU A 87 43.85 -21.42 -38.59
N ASN A 88 44.60 -21.00 -39.58
CA ASN A 88 45.66 -20.01 -39.42
C ASN A 88 45.36 -18.74 -40.20
N ASP A 89 44.10 -18.44 -40.34
CA ASP A 89 43.69 -17.10 -40.75
C ASP A 89 43.65 -16.22 -39.48
N ARG A 90 44.87 -15.84 -39.02
CA ARG A 90 45.02 -14.75 -38.07
C ARG A 90 44.42 -13.52 -38.76
N LEU A 91 43.15 -13.21 -38.44
CA LEU A 91 42.53 -11.94 -38.71
C LEU A 91 43.47 -10.87 -38.14
N SER A 92 44.41 -10.38 -38.97
CA SER A 92 45.28 -9.28 -38.62
C SER A 92 44.43 -8.01 -38.64
N VAL A 93 43.62 -7.85 -37.56
CA VAL A 93 42.85 -6.63 -37.37
C VAL A 93 43.87 -5.48 -37.24
N PRO A 94 43.86 -4.48 -38.13
CA PRO A 94 44.82 -3.42 -38.04
C PRO A 94 44.66 -2.70 -36.69
N ARG A 95 45.79 -2.52 -35.99
CA ARG A 95 45.84 -1.93 -34.63
C ARG A 95 44.96 -0.67 -34.49
N LYS A 96 44.86 0.11 -35.56
CA LYS A 96 44.02 1.32 -35.63
C LYS A 96 42.52 1.02 -35.40
N VAL A 97 41.99 -0.12 -35.89
CA VAL A 97 40.60 -0.51 -35.74
C VAL A 97 40.31 -0.91 -34.31
N VAL A 98 41.24 -1.61 -33.64
CA VAL A 98 41.12 -2.01 -32.22
C VAL A 98 41.08 -0.76 -31.32
N TYR A 99 41.93 0.22 -31.57
CA TYR A 99 41.91 1.46 -30.80
C TYR A 99 40.64 2.28 -31.06
N PHE A 100 40.14 2.30 -32.30
CA PHE A 100 38.90 3.00 -32.61
C PHE A 100 37.68 2.35 -31.95
N GLN A 101 37.61 1.02 -31.96
CA GLN A 101 36.56 0.28 -31.24
C GLN A 101 36.65 0.48 -29.74
N GLY A 102 37.86 0.44 -29.15
CA GLY A 102 38.07 0.70 -27.73
C GLY A 102 37.63 2.11 -27.31
N ALA A 103 37.98 3.11 -28.13
CA ALA A 103 37.56 4.50 -27.90
C ALA A 103 36.03 4.65 -27.97
N LEU A 104 35.39 4.03 -28.98
CA LEU A 104 33.93 4.06 -29.13
C LEU A 104 33.21 3.42 -27.92
N LEU A 105 33.70 2.26 -27.49
CA LEU A 105 33.17 1.59 -26.29
C LEU A 105 33.34 2.45 -25.03
N GLY A 106 34.49 3.12 -24.89
CA GLY A 106 34.73 4.06 -23.79
C GLY A 106 33.75 5.22 -23.78
N ILE A 107 33.48 5.84 -24.93
CA ILE A 107 32.50 6.94 -25.05
C ILE A 107 31.09 6.45 -24.68
N VAL A 108 30.70 5.28 -25.18
CA VAL A 108 29.39 4.70 -24.89
C VAL A 108 29.25 4.39 -23.38
N ALA A 109 30.30 3.82 -22.77
CA ALA A 109 30.30 3.53 -21.34
C ALA A 109 30.16 4.80 -20.48
N VAL A 110 30.90 5.89 -20.86
CA VAL A 110 30.78 7.19 -20.18
C VAL A 110 29.40 7.80 -20.38
N ALA A 111 28.82 7.69 -21.58
CA ALA A 111 27.48 8.20 -21.86
C ALA A 111 26.42 7.46 -21.01
N PHE A 112 26.49 6.13 -20.95
CA PHE A 112 25.56 5.35 -20.08
C PHE A 112 25.78 5.62 -18.60
N PHE A 113 27.03 5.83 -18.16
CA PHE A 113 27.33 6.20 -16.78
C PHE A 113 26.71 7.55 -16.42
N LEU A 114 26.87 8.56 -17.29
CA LEU A 114 26.25 9.88 -17.08
C LEU A 114 24.72 9.80 -17.13
N LEU A 115 24.16 9.03 -18.06
CA LEU A 115 22.72 8.79 -18.12
C LEU A 115 22.22 8.08 -16.86
N GLY A 116 22.95 7.08 -16.37
CA GLY A 116 22.66 6.38 -15.12
C GLY A 116 22.70 7.29 -13.90
N LEU A 117 23.68 8.21 -13.83
CA LEU A 117 23.73 9.24 -12.78
C LEU A 117 22.54 10.18 -12.86
N LEU A 118 22.11 10.59 -14.05
CA LEU A 118 21.01 11.51 -14.27
C LEU A 118 19.67 10.83 -13.87
N ILE A 119 19.45 9.59 -14.31
CA ILE A 119 18.26 8.81 -13.95
C ILE A 119 18.32 8.38 -12.48
N GLY A 120 19.49 7.95 -11.98
CA GLY A 120 19.66 7.56 -10.58
C GLY A 120 19.40 8.71 -9.61
N ASN A 121 19.73 9.95 -9.99
CA ASN A 121 19.44 11.12 -9.18
C ASN A 121 17.96 11.52 -9.20
N THR A 122 17.22 11.17 -10.26
CA THR A 122 15.79 11.46 -10.38
C THR A 122 14.91 10.30 -9.85
N THR A 123 15.41 9.06 -9.92
CA THR A 123 14.71 7.86 -9.46
C THR A 123 15.29 7.28 -8.17
N ALA A 124 16.41 7.82 -7.66
CA ALA A 124 16.75 7.53 -6.27
C ALA A 124 15.47 7.77 -5.50
N PRO A 125 14.93 6.76 -4.77
CA PRO A 125 13.85 7.01 -3.85
C PRO A 125 14.43 8.12 -3.01
N ARG A 126 13.94 9.35 -3.24
CA ARG A 126 14.20 10.49 -2.38
C ARG A 126 14.01 9.86 -1.04
N ASN A 127 15.12 9.64 -0.30
CA ASN A 127 15.02 9.17 1.06
C ASN A 127 13.98 10.09 1.62
N GLN A 128 12.72 9.64 1.54
CA GLN A 128 11.68 10.22 2.33
C GLN A 128 12.36 10.13 3.67
N SER A 129 12.91 11.26 4.08
CA SER A 129 13.41 11.47 5.42
C SER A 129 12.46 10.64 6.22
N VAL A 130 12.95 9.66 7.01
CA VAL A 130 12.09 8.84 7.85
C VAL A 130 11.19 9.87 8.50
N GLU A 131 10.12 10.17 7.75
CA GLU A 131 9.15 11.17 8.14
C GLU A 131 8.69 10.56 9.40
N SER A 132 8.90 11.28 10.43
CA SER A 132 8.67 10.90 11.79
C SER A 132 7.18 10.63 11.91
N GLU A 133 6.74 9.54 11.28
CA GLU A 133 5.37 9.05 11.37
C GLU A 133 5.10 8.66 12.82
N ALA A 134 4.06 9.24 13.37
CA ALA A 134 3.53 8.87 14.66
C ALA A 134 2.23 8.12 14.48
N ASN A 135 2.17 6.96 15.10
CA ASN A 135 0.95 6.19 15.22
C ASN A 135 0.17 6.64 16.45
N VAL A 136 -0.96 7.29 16.22
CA VAL A 136 -1.87 7.76 17.27
C VAL A 136 -3.00 6.76 17.42
N SER A 137 -3.19 6.23 18.62
CA SER A 137 -4.24 5.26 18.93
C SER A 137 -4.94 5.59 20.24
N GLY A 138 -6.19 5.12 20.37
CA GLY A 138 -6.99 5.31 21.57
C GLY A 138 -8.29 4.51 21.51
N THR A 139 -9.08 4.64 22.55
CA THR A 139 -10.40 4.00 22.66
C THR A 139 -11.43 5.06 22.99
N VAL A 140 -12.50 5.14 22.19
CA VAL A 140 -13.65 6.02 22.42
C VAL A 140 -14.72 5.26 23.16
N LEU A 141 -15.12 5.76 24.32
CA LEU A 141 -16.14 5.16 25.17
C LEU A 141 -17.33 6.10 25.33
N VAL A 142 -18.51 5.54 25.32
CA VAL A 142 -19.79 6.26 25.55
C VAL A 142 -20.57 5.58 26.65
N ALA A 143 -21.43 6.33 27.34
CA ALA A 143 -22.32 5.77 28.37
C ALA A 143 -23.35 4.85 27.70
N GLY A 144 -23.37 3.58 28.10
CA GLY A 144 -24.39 2.58 27.78
C GLY A 144 -25.24 2.22 28.99
N GLU A 145 -26.24 1.38 28.82
CA GLU A 145 -27.17 0.96 29.91
C GLU A 145 -26.46 0.25 31.08
N SER A 146 -25.39 -0.49 30.80
CA SER A 146 -24.62 -1.27 31.77
C SER A 146 -23.28 -0.68 32.16
N GLY A 147 -22.96 0.55 31.72
CA GLY A 147 -21.68 1.20 31.95
C GLY A 147 -21.07 1.77 30.67
N LEU A 148 -19.76 2.02 30.71
CA LEU A 148 -19.05 2.52 29.54
C LEU A 148 -18.87 1.42 28.49
N ILE A 149 -19.27 1.70 27.26
CA ILE A 149 -19.12 0.79 26.11
C ILE A 149 -18.32 1.49 24.99
N GLY A 150 -17.71 0.69 24.11
CA GLY A 150 -17.03 1.21 22.93
C GLY A 150 -18.01 1.92 21.98
N ASP A 151 -17.68 3.12 21.54
CA ASP A 151 -18.52 3.90 20.62
C ASP A 151 -18.21 3.50 19.17
N GLU A 152 -18.85 2.42 18.71
CA GLU A 152 -18.70 1.93 17.33
C GLU A 152 -19.16 2.97 16.32
N GLY A 153 -18.25 3.35 15.41
CA GLY A 153 -18.52 4.33 14.36
C GLY A 153 -18.38 5.78 14.79
N ALA A 154 -17.88 6.06 16.00
CA ALA A 154 -17.43 7.40 16.37
C ALA A 154 -16.38 7.89 15.37
N VAL A 155 -16.50 9.14 14.95
CA VAL A 155 -15.59 9.76 14.00
C VAL A 155 -14.44 10.42 14.73
N VAL A 156 -13.22 10.09 14.33
CA VAL A 156 -11.99 10.65 14.89
C VAL A 156 -11.24 11.39 13.81
N ILE A 157 -10.98 12.68 14.00
CA ILE A 157 -10.34 13.58 13.05
C ILE A 157 -9.09 14.17 13.71
N LEU A 158 -7.97 14.17 12.99
CA LEU A 158 -6.75 14.87 13.35
C LEU A 158 -6.41 15.90 12.27
N LEU A 159 -6.35 17.17 12.63
CA LEU A 159 -6.01 18.26 11.74
C LEU A 159 -4.77 19.00 12.25
N PRO A 160 -3.76 19.25 11.39
CA PRO A 160 -2.58 20.00 11.79
C PRO A 160 -2.96 21.43 12.17
N THR A 161 -2.33 21.94 13.24
CA THR A 161 -2.48 23.33 13.69
C THR A 161 -1.53 24.26 12.95
N GLY A 162 -1.89 25.55 12.85
CA GLY A 162 -1.00 26.61 12.35
C GLY A 162 -1.14 26.93 10.86
N GLU A 163 -1.81 26.09 10.09
CA GLU A 163 -2.08 26.33 8.66
C GLU A 163 -3.57 26.24 8.39
N ALA A 164 -4.09 27.11 7.50
CA ALA A 164 -5.45 26.99 7.01
C ALA A 164 -5.48 26.06 5.80
N PRO A 165 -6.51 25.20 5.67
CA PRO A 165 -6.70 24.47 4.43
C PRO A 165 -7.02 25.44 3.28
N ASN A 166 -6.56 25.13 2.06
CA ASN A 166 -6.87 25.93 0.87
C ASN A 166 -8.37 26.03 0.62
N GLN A 167 -9.11 24.99 0.99
CA GLN A 167 -10.55 24.91 0.96
C GLN A 167 -11.03 24.31 2.27
N ARG A 168 -12.06 24.92 2.88
CA ARG A 168 -12.67 24.35 4.08
C ARG A 168 -13.38 23.05 3.75
N PHE A 169 -13.30 22.09 4.67
CA PHE A 169 -13.92 20.78 4.53
C PHE A 169 -15.44 20.87 4.70
N ASP A 170 -16.18 20.03 3.98
CA ASP A 170 -17.62 19.90 4.15
C ASP A 170 -17.93 19.06 5.38
N SER A 171 -18.61 19.68 6.34
CA SER A 171 -18.99 19.05 7.61
C SER A 171 -19.97 17.90 7.43
N VAL A 172 -20.90 18.00 6.48
CA VAL A 172 -22.00 17.04 6.29
C VAL A 172 -21.48 15.65 5.90
N GLU A 173 -20.45 15.61 5.07
CA GLU A 173 -19.87 14.37 4.59
C GLU A 173 -19.03 13.63 5.66
N LEU A 174 -18.72 14.30 6.77
CA LEU A 174 -17.87 13.78 7.85
C LEU A 174 -18.64 13.42 9.11
N GLN A 175 -19.96 13.52 9.10
CA GLN A 175 -20.80 13.18 10.23
C GLN A 175 -20.72 11.69 10.63
N PRO A 176 -20.89 11.36 11.92
CA PRO A 176 -21.00 9.98 12.37
C PRO A 176 -22.14 9.23 11.65
N GLY A 177 -21.86 8.01 11.20
CA GLY A 177 -22.79 7.20 10.40
C GLY A 177 -22.63 7.35 8.89
N ARG A 178 -21.87 8.32 8.40
CA ARG A 178 -21.44 8.36 7.00
C ARG A 178 -20.28 7.41 6.79
N THR A 179 -20.17 6.92 5.57
CA THR A 179 -19.08 6.00 5.20
C THR A 179 -17.80 6.80 4.92
N LEU A 180 -16.82 6.73 5.80
CA LEU A 180 -15.52 7.38 5.65
C LEU A 180 -14.54 6.46 4.88
N THR A 181 -14.96 5.97 3.71
CA THR A 181 -14.11 5.19 2.80
C THR A 181 -13.41 6.11 1.79
N GLY A 182 -12.55 5.54 0.97
CA GLY A 182 -11.86 6.29 -0.10
C GLY A 182 -12.79 6.95 -1.13
N SER A 183 -14.08 6.61 -1.15
CA SER A 183 -15.11 7.25 -1.99
C SER A 183 -15.67 8.56 -1.41
N ASN A 184 -15.43 8.84 -0.12
CA ASN A 184 -15.82 10.11 0.49
C ASN A 184 -14.86 11.20 0.02
N PRO A 185 -15.34 12.30 -0.61
CA PRO A 185 -14.49 13.33 -1.22
C PRO A 185 -13.63 14.10 -0.21
N GLU A 186 -14.07 14.19 1.05
CA GLU A 186 -13.37 14.95 2.10
C GLU A 186 -12.18 14.20 2.69
N VAL A 187 -12.21 12.85 2.68
CA VAL A 187 -11.13 12.03 3.23
C VAL A 187 -9.78 12.30 2.54
N PRO A 188 -9.67 12.28 1.19
CA PRO A 188 -8.42 12.61 0.52
C PRO A 188 -7.99 14.07 0.72
N LEU A 189 -8.93 15.01 0.87
CA LEU A 189 -8.63 16.43 1.12
C LEU A 189 -8.00 16.61 2.51
N ILE A 190 -8.57 15.99 3.54
CA ILE A 190 -8.02 16.00 4.91
C ILE A 190 -6.61 15.38 4.94
N ARG A 191 -6.42 14.25 4.25
CA ARG A 191 -5.11 13.60 4.17
C ARG A 191 -4.10 14.42 3.39
N GLY A 192 -4.52 15.03 2.28
CA GLY A 192 -3.68 15.95 1.49
C GLY A 192 -3.24 17.19 2.26
N PHE A 193 -4.07 17.66 3.19
CA PHE A 193 -3.75 18.74 4.12
C PHE A 193 -2.76 18.29 5.22
N GLY A 194 -2.46 17.01 5.34
CA GLY A 194 -1.59 16.44 6.36
C GLY A 194 -2.31 16.03 7.64
N GLY A 195 -3.65 16.05 7.62
CA GLY A 195 -4.50 15.48 8.64
C GLY A 195 -4.77 13.99 8.43
N ASN A 196 -5.58 13.40 9.30
CA ASN A 196 -6.11 12.05 9.13
C ASN A 196 -7.49 11.94 9.75
N ILE A 197 -8.28 10.98 9.24
CA ILE A 197 -9.63 10.70 9.69
C ILE A 197 -9.89 9.21 9.68
N CYS A 198 -10.56 8.70 10.70
CA CYS A 198 -11.03 7.32 10.78
C CYS A 198 -12.31 7.20 11.60
N THR A 199 -12.92 6.01 11.57
CA THR A 199 -14.00 5.61 12.47
C THR A 199 -13.48 4.63 13.50
N ALA A 200 -14.01 4.71 14.72
CA ALA A 200 -13.76 3.74 15.77
C ALA A 200 -14.44 2.41 15.42
N ASN A 201 -13.78 1.30 15.75
CA ASN A 201 -14.33 -0.04 15.55
C ASN A 201 -15.37 -0.39 16.64
N ARG A 202 -15.93 -1.62 16.58
CA ARG A 202 -16.95 -2.10 17.56
C ARG A 202 -16.51 -1.97 19.02
N ALA A 203 -15.22 -2.09 19.32
CA ALA A 203 -14.70 -1.92 20.69
C ALA A 203 -14.35 -0.46 21.01
N GLY A 204 -14.66 0.49 20.12
CA GLY A 204 -14.30 1.90 20.27
C GLY A 204 -12.84 2.22 19.89
N ASN A 205 -12.06 1.25 19.49
CA ASN A 205 -10.64 1.49 19.19
C ASN A 205 -10.45 2.17 17.84
N PHE A 206 -9.50 3.11 17.81
CA PHE A 206 -9.06 3.77 16.59
C PHE A 206 -7.53 3.82 16.51
N GLN A 207 -7.03 3.97 15.28
CA GLN A 207 -5.61 4.09 15.00
C GLN A 207 -5.39 4.91 13.73
N MET A 208 -4.47 5.88 13.79
CA MET A 208 -4.14 6.78 12.68
C MET A 208 -2.64 7.05 12.64
N ILE A 209 -2.12 7.27 11.44
CA ILE A 209 -0.73 7.66 11.21
C ILE A 209 -0.70 9.14 10.83
N VAL A 210 0.14 9.93 11.49
CA VAL A 210 0.33 11.37 11.27
C VAL A 210 1.80 11.75 11.42
N ASP A 211 2.18 12.97 11.04
CA ASP A 211 3.53 13.47 11.19
C ASP A 211 3.81 13.83 12.67
N SER A 212 4.85 13.23 13.27
CA SER A 212 5.23 13.48 14.67
C SER A 212 5.79 14.87 14.95
N LYS A 213 6.15 15.63 13.91
CA LYS A 213 6.71 16.99 14.04
C LYS A 213 5.63 18.06 14.16
N LYS A 214 4.40 17.75 13.76
CA LYS A 214 3.28 18.70 13.76
C LYS A 214 2.46 18.60 15.04
N GLU A 215 1.80 19.69 15.39
CA GLU A 215 0.76 19.72 16.41
C GLU A 215 -0.60 19.55 15.73
N TYR A 216 -1.51 18.84 16.38
CA TYR A 216 -2.83 18.52 15.83
C TYR A 216 -3.96 18.91 16.77
N ILE A 217 -5.08 19.26 16.19
CA ILE A 217 -6.36 19.25 16.88
C ILE A 217 -6.97 17.86 16.67
N LEU A 218 -7.17 17.14 17.76
CA LEU A 218 -7.96 15.91 17.82
C LEU A 218 -9.41 16.29 18.06
N ILE A 219 -10.29 15.86 17.18
CA ILE A 219 -11.73 15.98 17.28
C ILE A 219 -12.32 14.58 17.29
N VAL A 220 -13.11 14.25 18.31
CA VAL A 220 -13.81 12.97 18.41
C VAL A 220 -15.29 13.23 18.54
N ILE A 221 -16.08 12.70 17.62
CA ILE A 221 -17.53 12.90 17.56
C ILE A 221 -18.19 11.56 17.80
N SER A 222 -19.00 11.47 18.85
CA SER A 222 -19.75 10.27 19.20
C SER A 222 -20.75 9.93 18.09
N LYS A 223 -20.93 8.65 17.82
CA LYS A 223 -22.08 8.20 17.03
C LYS A 223 -23.31 7.95 17.87
N ASN A 224 -23.13 7.42 19.07
CA ASN A 224 -24.22 6.93 19.91
C ASN A 224 -24.55 7.87 21.09
N GLY A 225 -23.61 8.78 21.45
CA GLY A 225 -23.80 9.72 22.55
C GLY A 225 -24.41 11.02 22.08
N LYS A 226 -25.48 11.46 22.74
CA LYS A 226 -26.11 12.77 22.51
C LYS A 226 -25.76 13.72 23.62
N ARG A 227 -25.45 14.97 23.24
CA ARG A 227 -25.18 16.06 24.20
C ARG A 227 -26.46 16.68 24.70
N THR A 228 -26.46 17.14 25.94
CA THR A 228 -27.54 17.92 26.54
C THR A 228 -27.15 19.40 26.67
N ARG A 229 -25.87 19.75 26.54
CA ARG A 229 -25.35 21.11 26.64
C ARG A 229 -24.72 21.57 25.32
N ASP A 230 -24.80 22.85 25.05
CA ASP A 230 -24.12 23.45 23.92
C ASP A 230 -22.59 23.41 24.11
N LEU A 231 -21.87 23.28 22.99
CA LEU A 231 -20.42 23.36 22.98
C LEU A 231 -19.98 24.82 23.20
N GLU A 232 -18.80 24.99 23.78
CA GLU A 232 -18.21 26.31 24.00
C GLU A 232 -17.97 27.04 22.67
N ASP A 233 -18.19 28.35 22.63
CA ASP A 233 -17.90 29.21 21.47
C ASP A 233 -16.47 29.05 20.96
N LYS A 234 -15.55 28.73 21.86
CA LYS A 234 -14.16 28.45 21.55
C LYS A 234 -14.00 27.25 20.61
N PHE A 235 -14.81 26.20 20.80
CA PHE A 235 -14.79 25.04 19.88
C PHE A 235 -15.16 25.48 18.47
N TYR A 236 -16.24 26.18 18.32
CA TYR A 236 -16.73 26.64 17.01
C TYR A 236 -15.75 27.60 16.33
N SER A 237 -15.07 28.45 17.10
CA SER A 237 -14.07 29.37 16.56
C SER A 237 -12.81 28.63 16.07
N GLU A 238 -12.34 27.60 16.80
CA GLU A 238 -11.17 26.82 16.41
C GLU A 238 -11.47 25.84 15.28
N VAL A 239 -12.62 25.17 15.31
CA VAL A 239 -13.02 24.17 14.31
C VAL A 239 -13.54 24.82 13.04
N GLY A 240 -14.22 25.96 13.14
CA GLY A 240 -14.70 26.76 12.01
C GLY A 240 -13.60 27.29 11.10
N PHE A 241 -12.35 27.24 11.57
CA PHE A 241 -11.20 27.53 10.73
C PHE A 241 -10.99 26.48 9.62
N TYR A 242 -11.37 25.22 9.91
CA TYR A 242 -11.19 24.08 9.01
C TYR A 242 -12.46 23.70 8.25
N PHE A 243 -13.64 23.91 8.84
CA PHE A 243 -14.91 23.42 8.32
C PHE A 243 -15.83 24.56 7.88
N THR A 244 -16.67 24.29 6.88
CA THR A 244 -17.62 25.27 6.35
C THR A 244 -18.72 25.57 7.37
N ASN A 245 -19.32 24.52 7.96
CA ASN A 245 -20.39 24.62 8.95
C ASN A 245 -20.05 23.72 10.15
N PRO A 246 -19.24 24.19 11.12
CA PRO A 246 -18.79 23.36 12.24
C PRO A 246 -19.94 22.87 13.12
N GLU A 247 -21.08 23.54 13.12
CA GLU A 247 -22.28 23.11 13.84
C GLU A 247 -22.88 21.83 13.23
N GLU A 248 -22.88 21.74 11.90
CA GLU A 248 -23.36 20.54 11.18
C GLU A 248 -22.43 19.35 11.34
N LEU A 249 -21.15 19.55 11.64
CA LEU A 249 -20.21 18.48 11.90
C LEU A 249 -20.60 17.67 13.14
N VAL A 250 -21.04 18.35 14.19
CA VAL A 250 -21.26 17.76 15.49
C VAL A 250 -22.75 17.47 15.75
N LEU A 251 -23.66 18.30 15.14
CA LEU A 251 -25.09 18.22 15.39
C LEU A 251 -25.43 18.21 16.89
N ASP A 252 -26.19 17.20 17.33
CA ASP A 252 -26.56 16.93 18.72
C ASP A 252 -25.64 15.90 19.41
N GLN A 253 -24.54 15.51 18.76
CA GLN A 253 -23.64 14.49 19.28
C GLN A 253 -22.65 15.03 20.31
N ILE A 254 -22.23 14.16 21.24
CA ILE A 254 -21.16 14.49 22.18
C ILE A 254 -19.86 14.62 21.37
N CYS A 255 -19.12 15.70 21.61
CA CYS A 255 -17.86 15.97 21.00
C CYS A 255 -16.76 16.18 22.04
N TYR A 256 -15.61 15.60 21.79
CA TYR A 256 -14.39 15.85 22.55
C TYR A 256 -13.36 16.47 21.62
N TYR A 257 -12.69 17.53 22.04
CA TYR A 257 -11.60 18.09 21.28
C TYR A 257 -10.42 18.44 22.18
N LYS A 258 -9.21 18.26 21.64
CA LYS A 258 -7.96 18.51 22.35
C LYS A 258 -6.82 18.76 21.37
N LYS A 259 -5.92 19.69 21.71
CA LYS A 259 -4.64 19.81 21.00
C LYS A 259 -3.67 18.74 21.47
N ILE A 260 -3.05 18.05 20.53
CA ILE A 260 -2.08 16.98 20.80
C ILE A 260 -0.82 17.19 19.95
N ARG A 261 0.34 16.84 20.51
CA ARG A 261 1.61 16.81 19.79
C ARG A 261 2.17 15.40 19.85
N PRO A 262 2.07 14.62 18.77
CA PRO A 262 2.60 13.26 18.72
C PRO A 262 4.13 13.29 18.64
N ALA A 263 4.81 13.48 19.78
CA ALA A 263 6.27 13.60 19.85
C ALA A 263 7.02 12.26 19.77
N ARG A 264 6.31 11.12 19.65
CA ARG A 264 6.88 9.76 19.64
C ARG A 264 6.25 8.94 18.53
N ALA A 265 6.96 7.92 18.07
CA ALA A 265 6.48 7.01 17.03
C ALA A 265 5.13 6.32 17.37
N ASN A 266 4.83 6.12 18.66
CA ASN A 266 3.56 5.56 19.12
C ASN A 266 3.01 6.42 20.25
N VAL A 267 1.86 7.04 20.01
CA VAL A 267 1.13 7.85 20.99
C VAL A 267 -0.17 7.17 21.32
N ARG A 268 -0.30 6.70 22.57
CA ARG A 268 -1.57 6.18 23.08
C ARG A 268 -2.28 7.28 23.86
N LEU A 269 -3.46 7.66 23.39
CA LEU A 269 -4.29 8.67 24.06
C LEU A 269 -5.09 8.11 25.24
N GLY A 270 -5.08 6.76 25.41
CA GLY A 270 -5.86 6.09 26.41
C GLY A 270 -7.36 6.06 26.07
N GLU A 271 -8.19 6.05 27.09
CA GLU A 271 -9.64 6.05 26.99
C GLU A 271 -10.16 7.48 26.90
N ILE A 272 -10.90 7.78 25.83
CA ILE A 272 -11.62 9.04 25.63
C ILE A 272 -13.07 8.78 26.01
N ASN A 273 -13.43 9.22 27.20
CA ASN A 273 -14.77 9.05 27.73
C ASN A 273 -15.67 10.19 27.25
N LEU A 274 -16.65 9.88 26.43
CA LEU A 274 -17.69 10.76 25.92
C LEU A 274 -18.95 10.75 26.77
N SER A 275 -18.84 10.46 28.05
CA SER A 275 -19.96 10.69 28.97
C SER A 275 -19.98 12.16 29.38
N GLU A 276 -21.15 12.80 29.33
CA GLU A 276 -21.33 14.12 29.94
C GLU A 276 -21.04 14.04 31.44
N LYS A 277 -20.15 14.89 31.91
CA LYS A 277 -19.97 15.14 33.34
C LYS A 277 -20.93 16.22 33.82
#